data_a595528661f1dc146963e630ae533330
#
_entry.id   a595528661f1dc146963e630ae533330
#
_cell.length_a   1.000
_cell.length_b   1.000
_cell.length_c   1.000
_cell.angle_alpha   90.00
_cell.angle_beta   90.00
_cell.angle_gamma   90.00
#
_symmetry.space_group_name_H-M   'P 1'
#
loop_
_entity.id
_entity.type
_entity.pdbx_description
1 polymer ?
#
loop_
_entity_poly.entity_id
_entity_poly.type
_entity_poly.pdbx_seq_one_letter_code
_entity_poly.pdbx_strand_id
1 'polypeptide(L)'
;MIKTITIKNFKSITAADLPLGNVNVFIGANGSGKSNILEAVGMVAAERACQIEVNAMVQKGIRIAKPDLMVSSFYGQMANSTISVNVSGTESARIKYTVYNPTPEDIYSTWAAAYSTGENREDADADDVVKKTEMLRTYVSKYLIYSLSINALRGLTSESLQYPLGVNGEGLDVLLNNLPKEIGRASCRERV
;
A
#
# COMPACT_ATOMS: atom_id res chain seq x y z
N MET A 1 6.63 2.97 13.52
CA MET A 1 5.78 1.81 13.15
C MET A 1 4.37 2.29 12.92
N ILE A 2 3.66 1.79 11.89
CA ILE A 2 2.26 2.09 11.64
C ILE A 2 1.41 1.41 12.73
N LYS A 3 0.44 2.14 13.29
CA LYS A 3 -0.45 1.67 14.36
C LYS A 3 -1.91 1.54 13.91
N THR A 4 -2.35 2.47 13.05
CA THR A 4 -3.74 2.47 12.59
C THR A 4 -3.80 2.93 11.14
N ILE A 5 -4.67 2.33 10.38
CA ILE A 5 -5.03 2.79 9.03
C ILE A 5 -6.54 2.97 8.96
N THR A 6 -6.97 4.16 8.55
CA THR A 6 -8.36 4.46 8.25
C THR A 6 -8.52 4.63 6.74
N ILE A 7 -9.42 3.87 6.14
CA ILE A 7 -9.70 3.92 4.70
C ILE A 7 -11.14 4.37 4.50
N LYS A 8 -11.36 5.31 3.59
CA LYS A 8 -12.70 5.75 3.20
C LYS A 8 -12.82 5.83 1.68
N ASN A 9 -13.96 5.39 1.19
CA ASN A 9 -14.39 5.55 -0.19
C ASN A 9 -13.47 4.88 -1.23
N PHE A 10 -12.99 3.66 -0.95
CA PHE A 10 -12.11 2.92 -1.85
C PHE A 10 -12.73 1.57 -2.26
N LYS A 11 -13.03 1.39 -3.54
CA LYS A 11 -13.62 0.16 -4.13
C LYS A 11 -14.83 -0.32 -3.32
N SER A 12 -14.76 -1.49 -2.69
CA SER A 12 -15.83 -2.02 -1.84
C SER A 12 -15.80 -1.47 -0.40
N ILE A 13 -14.87 -0.61 -0.06
CA ILE A 13 -14.72 -0.06 1.29
C ILE A 13 -15.37 1.31 1.34
N THR A 14 -16.48 1.45 2.05
CA THR A 14 -17.09 2.75 2.35
C THR A 14 -16.34 3.46 3.47
N ALA A 15 -16.07 2.74 4.57
CA ALA A 15 -15.22 3.19 5.67
C ALA A 15 -14.68 1.97 6.43
N ALA A 16 -13.42 2.01 6.82
CA ALA A 16 -12.79 1.00 7.66
C ALA A 16 -11.72 1.65 8.55
N ASP A 17 -11.73 1.30 9.83
CA ASP A 17 -10.71 1.67 10.81
C ASP A 17 -10.01 0.40 11.29
N LEU A 18 -8.70 0.33 11.06
CA LEU A 18 -7.91 -0.88 11.24
C LEU A 18 -6.76 -0.61 12.22
N PRO A 19 -6.85 -1.07 13.46
CA PRO A 19 -5.68 -1.14 14.34
C PRO A 19 -4.72 -2.22 13.83
N LEU A 20 -3.43 -1.90 13.78
CA LEU A 20 -2.40 -2.78 13.24
C LEU A 20 -1.39 -3.21 14.31
N GLY A 21 -1.07 -4.51 14.27
CA GLY A 21 0.07 -5.10 14.97
C GLY A 21 1.28 -5.29 14.05
N ASN A 22 2.27 -6.04 14.52
CA ASN A 22 3.44 -6.41 13.71
C ASN A 22 3.08 -7.38 12.58
N VAL A 23 2.10 -8.24 12.82
CA VAL A 23 1.52 -9.17 11.86
C VAL A 23 0.00 -9.03 11.92
N ASN A 24 -0.62 -8.92 10.76
CA ASN A 24 -2.06 -8.76 10.63
C ASN A 24 -2.58 -9.78 9.62
N VAL A 25 -3.64 -10.50 9.98
CA VAL A 25 -4.26 -11.51 9.12
C VAL A 25 -5.71 -11.13 8.86
N PHE A 26 -6.05 -10.93 7.58
CA PHE A 26 -7.42 -10.63 7.16
C PHE A 26 -8.10 -11.91 6.67
N ILE A 27 -9.14 -12.33 7.38
CA ILE A 27 -9.93 -13.53 7.08
C ILE A 27 -11.35 -13.11 6.71
N GLY A 28 -11.95 -13.78 5.74
CA GLY A 28 -13.33 -13.52 5.32
C GLY A 28 -13.65 -14.15 3.97
N ALA A 29 -14.90 -14.13 3.57
CA ALA A 29 -15.39 -14.64 2.29
C ALA A 29 -14.77 -13.93 1.09
N ASN A 30 -14.85 -14.52 -0.10
CA ASN A 30 -14.45 -13.85 -1.33
C ASN A 30 -15.33 -12.61 -1.55
N GLY A 31 -14.72 -11.52 -2.01
CA GLY A 31 -15.44 -10.25 -2.18
C GLY A 31 -15.58 -9.38 -0.91
N SER A 32 -15.16 -9.85 0.27
CA SER A 32 -15.30 -9.09 1.54
C SER A 32 -14.36 -7.86 1.66
N GLY A 33 -13.58 -7.53 0.63
CA GLY A 33 -12.74 -6.33 0.62
C GLY A 33 -11.31 -6.52 1.17
N LYS A 34 -10.88 -7.73 1.54
CA LYS A 34 -9.53 -8.00 2.08
C LYS A 34 -8.42 -7.45 1.19
N SER A 35 -8.45 -7.77 -0.10
CA SER A 35 -7.45 -7.25 -1.06
C SER A 35 -7.58 -5.74 -1.24
N ASN A 36 -8.79 -5.18 -1.16
CA ASN A 36 -9.01 -3.75 -1.30
C ASN A 36 -8.37 -2.97 -0.13
N ILE A 37 -8.32 -3.55 1.08
CA ILE A 37 -7.57 -2.96 2.20
C ILE A 37 -6.09 -2.83 1.84
N LEU A 38 -5.48 -3.91 1.34
CA LEU A 38 -4.07 -3.90 0.95
C LEU A 38 -3.82 -2.92 -0.20
N GLU A 39 -4.70 -2.89 -1.19
CA GLU A 39 -4.58 -2.01 -2.36
C GLU A 39 -4.74 -0.53 -2.01
N ALA A 40 -5.58 -0.18 -1.04
CA ALA A 40 -5.71 1.21 -0.56
C ALA A 40 -4.40 1.72 0.05
N VAL A 41 -3.70 0.88 0.82
CA VAL A 41 -2.38 1.19 1.37
C VAL A 41 -1.33 1.27 0.26
N GLY A 42 -1.38 0.33 -0.68
CA GLY A 42 -0.49 0.32 -1.85
C GLY A 42 -0.63 1.59 -2.70
N MET A 43 -1.86 2.10 -2.86
CA MET A 43 -2.15 3.31 -3.63
C MET A 43 -1.44 4.53 -3.03
N VAL A 44 -1.53 4.74 -1.72
CA VAL A 44 -0.81 5.86 -1.09
C VAL A 44 0.70 5.60 -1.00
N ALA A 45 1.14 4.35 -1.00
CA ALA A 45 2.55 3.99 -1.11
C ALA A 45 3.16 4.28 -2.50
N ALA A 46 2.32 4.36 -3.53
CA ALA A 46 2.71 4.72 -4.89
C ALA A 46 2.78 6.24 -5.12
N GLU A 47 2.35 7.06 -4.14
CA GLU A 47 2.38 8.52 -4.23
C GLU A 47 3.82 9.03 -4.34
N ARG A 48 4.07 9.89 -5.32
CA ARG A 48 5.31 10.64 -5.52
C ARG A 48 4.99 12.03 -6.01
N ALA A 49 5.52 13.03 -5.33
CA ALA A 49 5.34 14.43 -5.72
C ALA A 49 3.87 14.83 -5.97
N CYS A 50 2.97 14.39 -5.09
CA CYS A 50 1.52 14.62 -5.18
C CYS A 50 0.84 13.99 -6.41
N GLN A 51 1.48 13.01 -7.05
CA GLN A 51 0.92 12.25 -8.18
C GLN A 51 1.00 10.75 -7.90
N ILE A 52 0.07 10.00 -8.48
CA ILE A 52 0.07 8.55 -8.45
C ILE A 52 0.02 8.04 -9.89
N GLU A 53 1.16 7.59 -10.37
CA GLU A 53 1.29 7.04 -11.71
C GLU A 53 0.82 5.59 -11.77
N VAL A 54 0.24 5.21 -12.90
CA VAL A 54 -0.21 3.85 -13.18
C VAL A 54 0.92 2.84 -12.99
N ASN A 55 2.12 3.13 -13.55
CA ASN A 55 3.27 2.25 -13.42
C ASN A 55 3.72 2.07 -11.97
N ALA A 56 3.67 3.13 -11.16
CA ALA A 56 3.99 3.05 -9.74
C ALA A 56 2.99 2.15 -8.98
N MET A 57 1.70 2.24 -9.30
CA MET A 57 0.68 1.35 -8.74
C MET A 57 0.90 -0.12 -9.13
N VAL A 58 1.21 -0.40 -10.42
CA VAL A 58 1.54 -1.77 -10.88
C VAL A 58 2.71 -2.34 -10.09
N GLN A 59 3.80 -1.56 -9.96
CA GLN A 59 4.98 -1.96 -9.19
C GLN A 59 4.67 -2.22 -7.70
N LYS A 60 3.63 -1.60 -7.15
CA LYS A 60 3.16 -1.88 -5.79
C LYS A 60 2.23 -3.10 -5.69
N GLY A 61 1.92 -3.74 -6.80
CA GLY A 61 1.04 -4.91 -6.85
C GLY A 61 -0.46 -4.57 -6.78
N ILE A 62 -0.86 -3.36 -7.18
CA ILE A 62 -2.24 -2.91 -7.16
C ILE A 62 -2.93 -3.31 -8.46
N ARG A 63 -4.13 -3.84 -8.36
CA ARG A 63 -5.00 -4.06 -9.52
C ARG A 63 -5.62 -2.73 -9.94
N ILE A 64 -5.19 -2.25 -11.11
CA ILE A 64 -5.62 -0.96 -11.64
C ILE A 64 -6.98 -1.10 -12.31
N ALA A 65 -7.83 -0.12 -12.06
CA ALA A 65 -9.08 0.10 -12.75
C ALA A 65 -9.16 1.58 -13.16
N LYS A 66 -10.15 1.92 -13.97
CA LYS A 66 -10.47 3.32 -14.24
C LYS A 66 -10.72 4.06 -12.93
N PRO A 67 -10.39 5.36 -12.82
CA PRO A 67 -10.54 6.13 -11.60
C PRO A 67 -11.92 5.99 -10.95
N ASP A 68 -12.98 6.09 -11.73
CA ASP A 68 -14.36 5.99 -11.25
C ASP A 68 -14.69 4.61 -10.63
N LEU A 69 -14.02 3.55 -11.08
CA LEU A 69 -14.18 2.19 -10.55
C LEU A 69 -13.34 1.94 -9.29
N MET A 70 -12.43 2.83 -8.96
CA MET A 70 -11.63 2.74 -7.73
C MET A 70 -12.26 3.49 -6.56
N VAL A 71 -13.20 4.40 -6.84
CA VAL A 71 -14.05 5.03 -5.81
C VAL A 71 -15.19 4.09 -5.44
N SER A 72 -15.61 4.09 -4.18
CA SER A 72 -16.74 3.27 -3.74
C SER A 72 -18.05 3.78 -4.35
N SER A 73 -18.78 2.89 -5.01
CA SER A 73 -20.09 3.18 -5.60
C SER A 73 -21.27 2.76 -4.72
N PHE A 74 -21.01 2.33 -3.49
CA PHE A 74 -22.06 1.95 -2.55
C PHE A 74 -22.77 3.19 -2.00
N TYR A 75 -24.10 3.17 -2.06
CA TYR A 75 -25.02 4.18 -1.47
C TYR A 75 -25.04 5.57 -2.11
N GLY A 76 -25.04 5.65 -3.43
CA GLY A 76 -25.47 6.91 -4.12
C GLY A 76 -24.60 8.14 -3.81
N GLN A 77 -23.42 7.96 -3.25
CA GLN A 77 -22.49 9.05 -2.97
C GLN A 77 -21.73 9.46 -4.24
N MET A 78 -22.46 9.87 -5.26
CA MET A 78 -21.85 10.52 -6.44
C MET A 78 -21.18 11.87 -6.12
N ALA A 79 -21.29 12.38 -4.89
CA ALA A 79 -20.84 13.72 -4.55
C ALA A 79 -19.37 13.82 -4.12
N ASN A 80 -18.71 12.73 -3.75
CA ASN A 80 -17.31 12.77 -3.31
C ASN A 80 -16.46 11.75 -4.06
N SER A 81 -15.86 12.18 -5.14
CA SER A 81 -14.89 11.39 -5.94
C SER A 81 -13.52 11.24 -5.27
N THR A 82 -13.40 11.51 -3.98
CA THR A 82 -12.14 11.45 -3.24
C THR A 82 -12.03 10.20 -2.40
N ILE A 83 -10.88 9.55 -2.48
CA ILE A 83 -10.48 8.44 -1.61
C ILE A 83 -9.66 9.02 -0.47
N SER A 84 -9.92 8.61 0.76
CA SER A 84 -9.13 9.04 1.91
C SER A 84 -8.47 7.84 2.58
N VAL A 85 -7.15 7.94 2.79
CA VAL A 85 -6.38 6.96 3.55
C VAL A 85 -5.59 7.69 4.62
N ASN A 86 -5.91 7.44 5.89
CA ASN A 86 -5.17 8.01 7.00
C ASN A 86 -4.27 6.94 7.59
N VAL A 87 -3.01 7.28 7.78
CA VAL A 87 -2.01 6.42 8.40
C VAL A 87 -1.53 7.08 9.68
N SER A 88 -1.68 6.37 10.80
CA SER A 88 -1.17 6.84 12.10
C SER A 88 -0.03 5.95 12.56
N GLY A 89 1.05 6.55 13.00
CA GLY A 89 2.21 5.89 13.57
C GLY A 89 2.24 5.98 15.09
N THR A 90 3.38 5.62 15.68
CA THR A 90 3.71 5.92 17.09
C THR A 90 3.95 7.42 17.26
N GLU A 91 3.74 7.92 18.49
CA GLU A 91 4.17 9.26 18.90
C GLU A 91 3.55 10.41 18.09
N SER A 92 2.24 10.38 17.89
CA SER A 92 1.47 11.45 17.25
C SER A 92 1.72 11.65 15.74
N ALA A 93 2.61 10.89 15.10
CA ALA A 93 2.81 10.95 13.66
C ALA A 93 1.56 10.50 12.91
N ARG A 94 1.01 11.37 12.08
CA ARG A 94 -0.20 11.08 11.28
C ARG A 94 -0.06 11.68 9.90
N ILE A 95 -0.49 10.91 8.90
CA ILE A 95 -0.57 11.37 7.52
C ILE A 95 -1.96 11.07 7.01
N LYS A 96 -2.64 12.08 6.52
CA LYS A 96 -3.91 11.94 5.79
C LYS A 96 -3.62 12.12 4.31
N TYR A 97 -3.83 11.07 3.53
CA TYR A 97 -3.82 11.12 2.08
C TYR A 97 -5.25 11.35 1.57
N THR A 98 -5.40 12.28 0.66
CA THR A 98 -6.62 12.50 -0.10
C THR A 98 -6.28 12.30 -1.57
N VAL A 99 -6.86 11.26 -2.17
CA VAL A 99 -6.60 10.87 -3.56
C VAL A 99 -7.83 11.17 -4.38
N TYR A 100 -7.66 11.83 -5.50
CA TYR A 100 -8.75 12.27 -6.36
C TYR A 100 -8.34 12.25 -7.83
N ASN A 101 -9.34 12.21 -8.69
CA ASN A 101 -9.16 12.39 -10.13
C ASN A 101 -9.29 13.88 -10.46
N PRO A 102 -8.21 14.56 -10.91
CA PRO A 102 -8.25 15.99 -11.23
C PRO A 102 -9.00 16.30 -12.52
N THR A 103 -9.14 15.33 -13.42
CA THR A 103 -9.78 15.49 -14.73
C THR A 103 -10.76 14.34 -14.99
N PRO A 104 -11.91 14.28 -14.30
CA PRO A 104 -12.84 13.15 -14.40
C PRO A 104 -13.42 12.95 -15.82
N GLU A 105 -13.37 13.97 -16.65
CA GLU A 105 -13.83 13.94 -18.05
C GLU A 105 -12.83 13.27 -19.00
N ASP A 106 -11.56 13.11 -18.56
CA ASP A 106 -10.51 12.50 -19.37
C ASP A 106 -10.44 10.99 -19.13
N ILE A 107 -10.55 10.22 -20.21
CA ILE A 107 -10.46 8.75 -20.18
C ILE A 107 -9.07 8.27 -19.68
N TYR A 108 -8.05 9.08 -19.88
CA TYR A 108 -6.66 8.80 -19.49
C TYR A 108 -6.21 9.56 -18.25
N SER A 109 -7.16 10.07 -17.47
CA SER A 109 -6.83 10.84 -16.26
C SER A 109 -5.96 10.06 -15.27
N THR A 110 -4.99 10.75 -14.72
CA THR A 110 -4.11 10.26 -13.66
C THR A 110 -4.70 10.59 -12.31
N TRP A 111 -4.28 9.85 -11.29
CA TRP A 111 -4.63 10.17 -9.92
C TRP A 111 -3.72 11.28 -9.38
N ALA A 112 -4.31 12.27 -8.73
CA ALA A 112 -3.60 13.22 -7.90
C ALA A 112 -3.76 12.84 -6.42
N ALA A 113 -2.75 13.13 -5.63
CA ALA A 113 -2.77 12.90 -4.20
C ALA A 113 -2.31 14.16 -3.46
N ALA A 114 -3.12 14.61 -2.52
CA ALA A 114 -2.70 15.56 -1.53
C ALA A 114 -2.48 14.84 -0.20
N TYR A 115 -1.47 15.23 0.56
CA TYR A 115 -1.31 14.73 1.92
C TYR A 115 -1.25 15.91 2.90
N SER A 116 -1.80 15.69 4.08
CA SER A 116 -1.69 16.61 5.21
C SER A 116 -1.14 15.87 6.41
N THR A 117 -0.28 16.51 7.14
CA THR A 117 0.26 16.05 8.41
C THR A 117 -0.68 16.53 9.52
N GLY A 118 -1.06 15.65 10.43
CA GLY A 118 -1.96 16.03 11.53
C GLY A 118 -1.19 16.82 12.57
N GLU A 119 -1.36 18.11 12.56
CA GLU A 119 -1.02 19.00 13.68
C GLU A 119 -2.25 19.07 14.58
N ASN A 120 -2.19 18.45 15.75
CA ASN A 120 -3.12 18.75 16.84
C ASN A 120 -2.46 18.41 18.17
N ARG A 121 -1.51 19.25 18.59
CA ARG A 121 -1.19 19.51 20.00
C ARG A 121 -0.32 20.75 20.08
N GLU A 122 -0.77 21.71 20.85
CA GLU A 122 -0.10 22.98 21.14
C GLU A 122 1.26 22.82 21.88
N ASP A 123 1.63 21.58 22.27
CA ASP A 123 2.80 21.28 23.11
C ASP A 123 3.86 20.40 22.42
N ALA A 124 3.74 20.06 21.14
CA ALA A 124 4.72 19.24 20.46
C ALA A 124 5.74 20.12 19.72
N ASP A 125 7.02 19.82 19.86
CA ASP A 125 8.08 20.42 19.06
C ASP A 125 7.79 20.16 17.57
N ALA A 126 7.52 21.21 16.81
CA ALA A 126 7.11 21.11 15.40
C ALA A 126 8.15 20.34 14.57
N ASP A 127 9.43 20.51 14.84
CA ASP A 127 10.51 19.83 14.13
C ASP A 127 10.52 18.32 14.38
N ASP A 128 10.20 17.88 15.60
CA ASP A 128 10.11 16.46 15.94
C ASP A 128 8.90 15.80 15.28
N VAL A 129 7.76 16.48 15.21
CA VAL A 129 6.56 16.01 14.51
C VAL A 129 6.82 15.87 13.01
N VAL A 130 7.46 16.84 12.39
CA VAL A 130 7.84 16.78 10.96
C VAL A 130 8.75 15.59 10.70
N LYS A 131 9.80 15.40 11.50
CA LYS A 131 10.74 14.29 11.36
C LYS A 131 10.04 12.92 11.50
N LYS A 132 9.18 12.76 12.49
CA LYS A 132 8.42 11.52 12.72
C LYS A 132 7.44 11.24 11.58
N THR A 133 6.83 12.28 11.03
CA THR A 133 5.92 12.17 9.90
C THR A 133 6.66 11.77 8.62
N GLU A 134 7.82 12.33 8.34
CA GLU A 134 8.67 11.92 7.21
C GLU A 134 9.17 10.48 7.36
N MET A 135 9.52 10.07 8.56
CA MET A 135 9.82 8.65 8.83
C MET A 135 8.61 7.75 8.52
N LEU A 136 7.41 8.14 8.94
CA LEU A 136 6.18 7.38 8.66
C LEU A 136 5.91 7.31 7.16
N ARG A 137 6.08 8.42 6.44
CA ARG A 137 5.95 8.48 4.98
C ARG A 137 6.94 7.54 4.29
N THR A 138 8.18 7.50 4.76
CA THR A 138 9.22 6.57 4.27
C THR A 138 8.82 5.11 4.50
N TYR A 139 8.19 4.77 5.63
CA TYR A 139 7.67 3.42 5.87
C TYR A 139 6.52 3.08 4.91
N VAL A 140 5.58 3.99 4.72
CA VAL A 140 4.46 3.79 3.79
C VAL A 140 4.97 3.59 2.36
N SER A 141 5.94 4.39 1.92
CA SER A 141 6.48 4.29 0.55
C SER A 141 7.18 2.96 0.25
N LYS A 142 7.63 2.22 1.27
CA LYS A 142 8.25 0.89 1.14
C LYS A 142 7.23 -0.24 1.06
N TYR A 143 5.94 0.03 1.24
CA TYR A 143 4.90 -0.98 1.19
C TYR A 143 4.81 -1.61 -0.20
N LEU A 144 4.66 -2.93 -0.22
CA LEU A 144 4.52 -3.74 -1.44
C LEU A 144 3.48 -4.84 -1.20
N ILE A 145 2.74 -5.17 -2.24
CA ILE A 145 1.79 -6.27 -2.26
C ILE A 145 2.40 -7.40 -3.09
N TYR A 146 2.47 -8.59 -2.52
CA TYR A 146 2.88 -9.79 -3.22
C TYR A 146 1.68 -10.72 -3.41
N SER A 147 1.54 -11.23 -4.63
CA SER A 147 0.56 -12.26 -5.01
C SER A 147 1.30 -13.47 -5.57
N LEU A 148 1.98 -14.20 -4.70
CA LEU A 148 2.94 -15.24 -5.09
C LEU A 148 2.28 -16.34 -5.92
N SER A 149 2.89 -16.69 -7.05
CA SER A 149 2.49 -17.81 -7.90
C SER A 149 3.58 -18.88 -7.95
N ILE A 150 3.18 -20.14 -8.00
CA ILE A 150 4.12 -21.27 -8.04
C ILE A 150 5.03 -21.20 -9.28
N ASN A 151 4.50 -20.76 -10.41
CA ASN A 151 5.27 -20.69 -11.66
C ASN A 151 6.34 -19.61 -11.59
N ALA A 152 6.01 -18.43 -11.05
CA ALA A 152 6.97 -17.35 -10.86
C ALA A 152 8.07 -17.73 -9.83
N LEU A 153 7.69 -18.36 -8.71
CA LEU A 153 8.62 -18.82 -7.69
C LEU A 153 9.60 -19.90 -8.20
N ARG A 154 9.21 -20.65 -9.23
CA ARG A 154 10.05 -21.68 -9.87
C ARG A 154 10.88 -21.13 -11.05
N GLY A 155 10.86 -19.84 -11.29
CA GLY A 155 11.58 -19.22 -12.41
C GLY A 155 11.01 -19.56 -13.80
N LEU A 156 9.76 -20.00 -13.88
CA LEU A 156 9.09 -20.33 -15.16
C LEU A 156 8.48 -19.10 -15.86
N THR A 157 8.57 -17.95 -15.24
CA THR A 157 8.11 -16.67 -15.80
C THR A 157 9.31 -15.75 -16.04
N SER A 158 9.13 -14.75 -16.92
CA SER A 158 10.16 -13.77 -17.23
C SER A 158 10.68 -13.08 -15.98
N GLU A 159 11.98 -12.70 -15.99
CA GLU A 159 12.61 -11.96 -14.92
C GLU A 159 11.85 -10.68 -14.58
N SER A 160 11.70 -10.40 -13.29
CA SER A 160 11.13 -9.15 -12.82
C SER A 160 12.21 -8.07 -12.77
N LEU A 161 11.86 -6.87 -13.24
CA LEU A 161 12.68 -5.66 -13.04
C LEU A 161 12.54 -5.10 -11.60
N GLN A 162 11.72 -5.71 -10.76
CA GLN A 162 11.42 -5.26 -9.41
C GLN A 162 12.34 -5.92 -8.38
N TYR A 163 12.94 -5.13 -7.51
CA TYR A 163 13.77 -5.59 -6.40
C TYR A 163 13.03 -5.43 -5.07
N PRO A 164 13.16 -6.34 -4.09
CA PRO A 164 13.98 -7.56 -4.10
C PRO A 164 13.32 -8.75 -4.80
N LEU A 165 12.01 -8.73 -5.01
CA LEU A 165 11.20 -9.81 -5.58
C LEU A 165 10.07 -9.21 -6.42
N GLY A 166 9.74 -9.82 -7.53
CA GLY A 166 8.59 -9.43 -8.35
C GLY A 166 7.26 -9.66 -7.62
N VAL A 167 6.20 -9.00 -8.08
CA VAL A 167 4.86 -9.05 -7.44
C VAL A 167 4.34 -10.47 -7.30
N ASN A 168 4.62 -11.39 -8.28
CA ASN A 168 4.18 -12.79 -8.21
C ASN A 168 5.26 -13.73 -7.64
N GLY A 169 6.45 -13.22 -7.30
CA GLY A 169 7.56 -14.00 -6.80
C GLY A 169 8.69 -14.23 -7.82
N GLU A 170 8.70 -13.49 -8.93
CA GLU A 170 9.78 -13.53 -9.92
C GLU A 170 11.11 -13.13 -9.29
N GLY A 171 12.19 -13.83 -9.64
CA GLY A 171 13.54 -13.58 -9.15
C GLY A 171 13.84 -14.16 -7.76
N LEU A 172 13.02 -15.08 -7.25
CA LEU A 172 13.27 -15.73 -5.95
C LEU A 172 14.59 -16.49 -5.93
N ASP A 173 14.96 -17.17 -7.00
CA ASP A 173 16.21 -17.90 -7.16
C ASP A 173 17.42 -16.96 -7.05
N VAL A 174 17.38 -15.80 -7.69
CA VAL A 174 18.42 -14.77 -7.60
C VAL A 174 18.50 -14.21 -6.17
N LEU A 175 17.35 -13.95 -5.54
CA LEU A 175 17.31 -13.47 -4.16
C LEU A 175 17.93 -14.47 -3.21
N LEU A 176 17.58 -15.76 -3.33
CA LEU A 176 18.11 -16.82 -2.48
C LEU A 176 19.64 -17.03 -2.66
N ASN A 177 20.13 -16.90 -3.89
CA ASN A 177 21.57 -16.99 -4.18
C ASN A 177 22.38 -15.85 -3.55
N ASN A 178 21.76 -14.70 -3.36
CA ASN A 178 22.39 -13.51 -2.77
C ASN A 178 22.26 -13.45 -1.24
N LEU A 179 21.47 -14.33 -0.63
CA LEU A 179 21.38 -14.40 0.83
C LEU A 179 22.63 -15.03 1.45
N PRO A 180 23.06 -14.57 2.64
CA PRO A 180 24.15 -15.21 3.38
C PRO A 180 23.86 -16.70 3.56
N LYS A 181 24.86 -17.55 3.26
CA LYS A 181 24.75 -19.03 3.30
C LYS A 181 24.28 -19.61 4.65
N GLU A 182 24.29 -18.83 5.70
CA GLU A 182 23.84 -19.24 7.04
C GLU A 182 22.31 -19.42 7.12
N ILE A 183 21.52 -18.67 6.33
CA ILE A 183 20.06 -18.78 6.31
C ILE A 183 19.60 -20.09 5.63
N GLY A 184 20.33 -20.56 4.60
CA GLY A 184 20.03 -21.82 3.91
C GLY A 184 20.24 -23.06 4.73
N ARG A 185 21.13 -23.04 5.76
CA ARG A 185 21.43 -24.18 6.63
C ARG A 185 20.37 -24.45 7.70
N ALA A 186 19.59 -23.44 8.11
CA ALA A 186 18.56 -23.62 9.13
C ALA A 186 17.36 -24.42 8.60
N SER A 187 17.00 -24.30 7.32
CA SER A 187 15.85 -25.01 6.75
C SER A 187 16.12 -26.49 6.42
N CYS A 188 17.39 -26.91 6.33
CA CYS A 188 17.75 -28.31 6.07
C CYS A 188 17.87 -29.15 7.33
N ARG A 189 17.98 -28.58 8.54
CA ARG A 189 18.13 -29.32 9.78
C ARG A 189 16.83 -29.81 10.43
N GLU A 190 15.67 -29.35 9.97
CA GLU A 190 14.37 -29.77 10.53
C GLU A 190 13.70 -30.92 9.78
N ARG A 191 14.42 -31.60 8.86
CA ARG A 191 13.91 -32.78 8.15
C ARG A 191 14.78 -34.03 8.39
N VAL A 192 14.89 -34.41 9.64
CA VAL A 192 15.33 -35.78 10.01
C VAL A 192 14.45 -36.23 11.17
#